data_1ae218970e49d21f4d7f74689acc88a3
#
_entry.id   1ae218970e49d21f4d7f74689acc88a3
#
_cell.length_a   1.000
_cell.length_b   1.000
_cell.length_c   1.000
_cell.angle_alpha   90.00
_cell.angle_beta   90.00
_cell.angle_gamma   90.00
#
_symmetry.space_group_name_H-M   'P 1'
#
loop_
_entity.id
_entity.type
_entity.pdbx_description
1 polymer ?
#
loop_
_entity_poly.entity_id
_entity_poly.type
_entity_poly.pdbx_seq_one_letter_code
_entity_poly.pdbx_strand_id
1 'polypeptide(L)'
;FLTGKTWNIPKAAGLPMRKSSPMEVMPLLAILREQKKMKLKGGIYHRTQIDLTYNSNHIEGSRLTHDQTRYIFETNTIGITDESVNVDDIIETTNHFRCIDLIIDRAEERLSEKYIKELHYILKSGTSDHRKDWFAVGDYKRLPNEVGGILTTPPELVHYEVKTLLAEYNAKKSKTFEDIIDLHQRFESIHPFQDGNGRVGRLIMFKECLANGFVPFIITE
;
A
#
# COMPACT_ATOMS: atom_id res chain seq x y z
N PHE A 1 15.39 71.07 42.99
CA PHE A 1 16.08 71.25 41.69
C PHE A 1 16.51 69.84 41.21
N LEU A 2 15.72 69.23 40.31
CA LEU A 2 16.05 67.96 39.70
C LEU A 2 16.15 68.18 38.17
N THR A 3 17.41 68.10 37.71
CA THR A 3 17.72 68.21 36.32
C THR A 3 17.44 66.88 35.60
N GLY A 4 16.60 66.95 34.57
CA GLY A 4 16.26 65.83 33.74
C GLY A 4 17.45 65.31 32.91
N LYS A 5 17.70 64.01 33.01
CA LYS A 5 18.56 63.27 32.06
C LYS A 5 17.65 62.50 31.10
N THR A 6 17.60 62.96 29.84
CA THR A 6 17.04 62.25 28.74
C THR A 6 17.94 61.07 28.32
N TRP A 7 17.42 59.85 28.43
CA TRP A 7 18.11 58.68 27.91
C TRP A 7 17.81 58.53 26.41
N ASN A 8 18.84 58.68 25.59
CA ASN A 8 18.80 58.36 24.17
C ASN A 8 18.80 56.83 24.01
N ILE A 9 17.65 56.22 23.64
CA ILE A 9 17.58 54.82 23.25
C ILE A 9 18.02 54.73 21.79
N PRO A 10 19.05 53.97 21.45
CA PRO A 10 19.40 53.73 20.04
C PRO A 10 18.26 53.01 19.34
N LYS A 11 17.81 53.53 18.20
CA LYS A 11 16.91 52.83 17.31
C LYS A 11 17.58 51.51 16.91
N ALA A 12 16.99 50.39 17.32
CA ALA A 12 17.37 49.08 16.84
C ALA A 12 17.27 49.05 15.32
N ALA A 13 18.44 48.91 14.66
CA ALA A 13 18.47 48.64 13.22
C ALA A 13 17.68 47.37 12.96
N GLY A 14 16.61 47.53 12.19
CA GLY A 14 15.75 46.41 11.81
C GLY A 14 16.58 45.33 11.07
N LEU A 15 16.78 44.22 11.71
CA LEU A 15 17.23 43.01 11.04
C LEU A 15 16.22 42.66 9.95
N PRO A 16 16.64 42.39 8.70
CA PRO A 16 15.72 42.00 7.66
C PRO A 16 15.03 40.71 8.12
N MET A 17 13.71 40.77 8.28
CA MET A 17 12.92 39.56 8.47
C MET A 17 13.20 38.67 7.27
N ARG A 18 13.88 37.55 7.49
CA ARG A 18 13.94 36.45 6.52
C ARG A 18 12.48 36.11 6.21
N LYS A 19 12.05 36.41 4.98
CA LYS A 19 10.83 35.83 4.45
C LYS A 19 11.02 34.32 4.54
N SER A 20 10.34 33.66 5.45
CA SER A 20 10.23 32.21 5.47
C SER A 20 9.64 31.84 4.12
N SER A 21 10.42 31.18 3.25
CA SER A 21 9.87 30.52 2.08
C SER A 21 8.74 29.61 2.58
N PRO A 22 7.60 29.54 1.86
CA PRO A 22 6.58 28.57 2.24
C PRO A 22 7.26 27.21 2.37
N MET A 23 7.07 26.55 3.51
CA MET A 23 7.56 25.18 3.70
C MET A 23 6.95 24.36 2.56
N GLU A 24 7.78 23.94 1.62
CA GLU A 24 7.38 23.02 0.55
C GLU A 24 6.95 21.73 1.26
N VAL A 25 5.64 21.45 1.23
CA VAL A 25 5.08 20.23 1.79
C VAL A 25 5.57 19.08 0.91
N MET A 26 6.49 18.26 1.44
CA MET A 26 6.96 17.08 0.72
C MET A 26 5.77 16.14 0.43
N PRO A 27 5.62 15.67 -0.82
CA PRO A 27 4.61 14.66 -1.12
C PRO A 27 4.82 13.41 -0.26
N LEU A 28 3.71 12.78 0.18
CA LEU A 28 3.75 11.58 1.01
C LEU A 28 4.69 10.49 0.45
N LEU A 29 4.65 10.28 -0.87
CA LEU A 29 5.51 9.31 -1.54
C LEU A 29 7.02 9.59 -1.32
N ALA A 30 7.42 10.87 -1.37
CA ALA A 30 8.80 11.26 -1.10
C ALA A 30 9.20 10.98 0.35
N ILE A 31 8.31 11.25 1.31
CA ILE A 31 8.51 10.96 2.72
C ILE A 31 8.67 9.45 2.94
N LEU A 32 7.79 8.63 2.33
CA LEU A 32 7.86 7.17 2.44
C LEU A 32 9.18 6.63 1.89
N ARG A 33 9.65 7.13 0.73
CA ARG A 33 10.94 6.75 0.12
C ARG A 33 12.12 7.11 1.01
N GLU A 34 12.11 8.31 1.58
CA GLU A 34 13.18 8.75 2.48
C GLU A 34 13.23 7.90 3.75
N GLN A 35 12.09 7.69 4.42
CA GLN A 35 12.02 6.90 5.65
C GLN A 35 12.36 5.42 5.39
N LYS A 36 11.96 4.85 4.25
CA LYS A 36 12.36 3.51 3.81
C LYS A 36 13.88 3.42 3.69
N LYS A 37 14.52 4.37 3.01
CA LYS A 37 15.99 4.42 2.83
C LYS A 37 16.72 4.53 4.17
N MET A 38 16.20 5.35 5.08
CA MET A 38 16.76 5.57 6.42
C MET A 38 16.46 4.43 7.40
N LYS A 39 15.56 3.49 7.06
CA LYS A 39 15.04 2.45 7.97
C LYS A 39 14.51 3.05 9.27
N LEU A 40 13.81 4.19 9.16
CA LEU A 40 13.33 4.96 10.30
C LEU A 40 12.23 4.18 11.05
N LYS A 41 12.48 3.87 12.32
CA LYS A 41 11.48 3.25 13.19
C LYS A 41 10.47 4.27 13.69
N GLY A 42 9.20 3.86 13.80
CA GLY A 42 8.11 4.69 14.34
C GLY A 42 7.63 5.80 13.41
N GLY A 43 8.22 5.97 12.23
CA GLY A 43 7.78 6.91 11.20
C GLY A 43 6.58 6.40 10.41
N ILE A 44 6.12 7.22 9.44
CA ILE A 44 4.94 6.87 8.63
C ILE A 44 5.18 5.64 7.75
N TYR A 45 6.37 5.46 7.19
CA TYR A 45 6.73 4.25 6.45
C TYR A 45 6.60 3.00 7.32
N HIS A 46 7.19 3.01 8.51
CA HIS A 46 7.16 1.89 9.44
C HIS A 46 5.73 1.51 9.85
N ARG A 47 4.90 2.51 10.19
CA ARG A 47 3.49 2.31 10.53
C ARG A 47 2.69 1.79 9.34
N THR A 48 2.89 2.35 8.15
CA THR A 48 2.20 1.92 6.93
C THR A 48 2.50 0.45 6.63
N GLN A 49 3.75 0.01 6.76
CA GLN A 49 4.12 -1.39 6.56
C GLN A 49 3.34 -2.32 7.50
N ILE A 50 3.30 -2.01 8.78
CA ILE A 50 2.65 -2.86 9.79
C ILE A 50 1.14 -2.80 9.65
N ASP A 51 0.55 -1.60 9.65
CA ASP A 51 -0.90 -1.43 9.73
C ASP A 51 -1.61 -1.86 8.44
N LEU A 52 -1.07 -1.51 7.27
CA LEU A 52 -1.65 -1.94 5.99
C LEU A 52 -1.54 -3.47 5.83
N THR A 53 -0.40 -4.06 6.19
CA THR A 53 -0.21 -5.51 6.08
C THR A 53 -1.10 -6.27 7.05
N TYR A 54 -1.15 -5.84 8.32
CA TYR A 54 -2.02 -6.48 9.31
C TYR A 54 -3.49 -6.45 8.86
N ASN A 55 -4.04 -5.27 8.62
CA ASN A 55 -5.47 -5.15 8.28
C ASN A 55 -5.80 -5.88 6.97
N SER A 56 -4.95 -5.76 5.95
CA SER A 56 -5.20 -6.41 4.66
C SER A 56 -5.20 -7.93 4.75
N ASN A 57 -4.31 -8.53 5.54
CA ASN A 57 -4.29 -9.99 5.75
C ASN A 57 -5.39 -10.45 6.72
N HIS A 58 -5.73 -9.64 7.73
CA HIS A 58 -6.77 -9.98 8.70
C HIS A 58 -8.14 -10.11 8.03
N ILE A 59 -8.51 -9.18 7.14
CA ILE A 59 -9.72 -9.26 6.31
C ILE A 59 -9.80 -10.57 5.52
N GLU A 60 -8.66 -11.10 5.08
CA GLU A 60 -8.58 -12.37 4.34
C GLU A 60 -8.46 -13.61 5.26
N GLY A 61 -8.64 -13.44 6.57
CA GLY A 61 -8.70 -14.53 7.53
C GLY A 61 -7.37 -14.93 8.17
N SER A 62 -6.29 -14.17 7.98
CA SER A 62 -5.05 -14.37 8.73
C SER A 62 -5.28 -14.23 10.22
N ARG A 63 -4.73 -15.16 11.00
CA ARG A 63 -4.82 -15.19 12.46
C ARG A 63 -3.65 -14.52 13.16
N LEU A 64 -2.69 -13.97 12.42
CA LEU A 64 -1.60 -13.21 13.00
C LEU A 64 -2.15 -11.96 13.69
N THR A 65 -1.68 -11.71 14.90
CA THR A 65 -2.00 -10.48 15.61
C THR A 65 -1.24 -9.29 15.04
N HIS A 66 -1.67 -8.07 15.38
CA HIS A 66 -0.95 -6.86 15.01
C HIS A 66 0.50 -6.88 15.55
N ASP A 67 0.70 -7.33 16.79
CA ASP A 67 2.03 -7.44 17.39
C ASP A 67 2.90 -8.49 16.69
N GLN A 68 2.35 -9.64 16.31
CA GLN A 68 3.08 -10.64 15.53
C GLN A 68 3.47 -10.09 14.15
N THR A 69 2.58 -9.37 13.47
CA THR A 69 2.89 -8.68 12.21
C THR A 69 4.03 -7.68 12.40
N ARG A 70 4.00 -6.91 13.48
CA ARG A 70 5.07 -5.98 13.84
C ARG A 70 6.40 -6.69 14.13
N TYR A 71 6.39 -7.79 14.88
CA TYR A 71 7.61 -8.57 15.16
C TYR A 71 8.22 -9.14 13.88
N ILE A 72 7.40 -9.66 12.96
CA ILE A 72 7.90 -10.15 11.67
C ILE A 72 8.60 -9.02 10.92
N PHE A 73 7.99 -7.83 10.87
CA PHE A 73 8.58 -6.67 10.18
C PHE A 73 9.87 -6.19 10.82
N GLU A 74 9.88 -6.02 12.15
CA GLU A 74 10.99 -5.40 12.89
C GLU A 74 12.16 -6.34 13.13
N THR A 75 11.87 -7.64 13.37
CA THR A 75 12.87 -8.59 13.91
C THR A 75 12.92 -9.91 13.16
N ASN A 76 12.05 -10.11 12.15
CA ASN A 76 11.90 -11.38 11.46
C ASN A 76 11.58 -12.57 12.40
N THR A 77 10.81 -12.31 13.46
CA THR A 77 10.32 -13.27 14.44
C THR A 77 8.82 -13.11 14.65
N ILE A 78 8.14 -14.12 15.20
CA ILE A 78 6.71 -14.05 15.52
C ILE A 78 6.45 -13.98 17.04
N GLY A 79 7.48 -14.12 17.85
CA GLY A 79 7.35 -14.26 19.29
C GLY A 79 6.89 -15.68 19.71
N ILE A 80 6.73 -15.88 21.01
CA ILE A 80 6.20 -17.13 21.58
C ILE A 80 4.67 -17.06 21.54
N THR A 81 4.02 -18.14 21.09
CA THR A 81 2.57 -18.28 21.06
C THR A 81 2.19 -19.68 21.50
N ASP A 82 1.11 -19.80 22.27
CA ASP A 82 0.55 -21.08 22.71
C ASP A 82 -0.34 -21.72 21.61
N GLU A 83 -0.68 -20.94 20.58
CA GLU A 83 -1.48 -21.39 19.45
C GLU A 83 -0.61 -21.71 18.22
N SER A 84 -1.06 -22.66 17.41
CA SER A 84 -0.41 -22.93 16.13
C SER A 84 -0.62 -21.76 15.17
N VAL A 85 0.46 -21.34 14.54
CA VAL A 85 0.46 -20.28 13.51
C VAL A 85 0.53 -20.92 12.13
N ASN A 86 -0.31 -20.46 11.22
CA ASN A 86 -0.27 -20.92 9.84
C ASN A 86 0.99 -20.38 9.16
N VAL A 87 1.78 -21.28 8.57
CA VAL A 87 3.01 -20.90 7.86
C VAL A 87 2.73 -19.99 6.66
N ASP A 88 1.63 -20.22 5.95
CA ASP A 88 1.25 -19.36 4.82
C ASP A 88 0.93 -17.93 5.28
N ASP A 89 0.30 -17.75 6.45
CA ASP A 89 0.07 -16.42 7.02
C ASP A 89 1.38 -15.66 7.26
N ILE A 90 2.43 -16.35 7.73
CA ILE A 90 3.75 -15.74 7.93
C ILE A 90 4.39 -15.36 6.58
N ILE A 91 4.34 -16.30 5.62
CA ILE A 91 4.91 -16.07 4.28
C ILE A 91 4.20 -14.90 3.58
N GLU A 92 2.87 -14.91 3.57
CA GLU A 92 2.07 -13.85 2.93
C GLU A 92 2.24 -12.51 3.61
N THR A 93 2.41 -12.48 4.95
CA THR A 93 2.73 -11.26 5.68
C THR A 93 4.09 -10.69 5.25
N THR A 94 5.11 -11.52 5.21
CA THR A 94 6.45 -11.12 4.74
C THR A 94 6.40 -10.66 3.28
N ASN A 95 5.68 -11.36 2.43
CA ASN A 95 5.50 -11.02 1.02
C ASN A 95 4.72 -9.70 0.85
N HIS A 96 3.74 -9.44 1.69
CA HIS A 96 2.96 -8.19 1.64
C HIS A 96 3.84 -6.97 1.94
N PHE A 97 4.77 -7.05 2.87
CA PHE A 97 5.78 -6.01 3.09
C PHE A 97 6.60 -5.73 1.82
N ARG A 98 7.00 -6.80 1.12
CA ARG A 98 7.73 -6.67 -0.16
C ARG A 98 6.88 -6.02 -1.25
N CYS A 99 5.58 -6.30 -1.30
CA CYS A 99 4.66 -5.62 -2.21
C CYS A 99 4.57 -4.12 -1.93
N ILE A 100 4.47 -3.72 -0.66
CA ILE A 100 4.46 -2.30 -0.26
C ILE A 100 5.78 -1.63 -0.65
N ASP A 101 6.91 -2.27 -0.43
CA ASP A 101 8.22 -1.75 -0.83
C ASP A 101 8.34 -1.53 -2.33
N LEU A 102 7.89 -2.50 -3.13
CA LEU A 102 7.86 -2.37 -4.59
C LEU A 102 6.97 -1.20 -5.03
N ILE A 103 5.80 -1.06 -4.39
CA ILE A 103 4.88 0.05 -4.68
C ILE A 103 5.50 1.40 -4.37
N ILE A 104 6.15 1.57 -3.21
CA ILE A 104 6.82 2.82 -2.84
C ILE A 104 7.91 3.17 -3.84
N ASP A 105 8.66 2.19 -4.30
CA ASP A 105 9.74 2.41 -5.28
C ASP A 105 9.19 2.76 -6.68
N ARG A 106 8.05 2.19 -7.07
CA ARG A 106 7.52 2.21 -8.44
C ARG A 106 6.09 2.76 -8.55
N ALA A 107 5.65 3.58 -7.59
CA ALA A 107 4.26 4.08 -7.53
C ALA A 107 3.85 4.87 -8.79
N GLU A 108 4.77 5.60 -9.41
CA GLU A 108 4.51 6.44 -10.59
C GLU A 108 4.46 5.65 -11.91
N GLU A 109 4.87 4.38 -11.91
CA GLU A 109 4.73 3.54 -13.08
C GLU A 109 3.24 3.35 -13.44
N ARG A 110 2.95 3.34 -14.73
CA ARG A 110 1.60 3.11 -15.23
C ARG A 110 1.10 1.75 -14.77
N LEU A 111 -0.12 1.70 -14.20
CA LEU A 111 -0.76 0.45 -13.84
C LEU A 111 -1.00 -0.41 -15.09
N SER A 112 -0.53 -1.66 -15.06
CA SER A 112 -0.58 -2.61 -16.15
C SER A 112 -0.85 -4.01 -15.63
N GLU A 113 -1.27 -4.91 -16.52
CA GLU A 113 -1.43 -6.34 -16.18
C GLU A 113 -0.14 -6.93 -15.61
N LYS A 114 1.02 -6.55 -16.19
CA LYS A 114 2.32 -6.99 -15.69
C LYS A 114 2.55 -6.55 -14.25
N TYR A 115 2.24 -5.30 -13.92
CA TYR A 115 2.37 -4.78 -12.55
C TYR A 115 1.47 -5.53 -11.56
N ILE A 116 0.20 -5.75 -11.95
CA ILE A 116 -0.78 -6.48 -11.14
C ILE A 116 -0.33 -7.94 -10.90
N LYS A 117 0.09 -8.62 -11.96
CA LYS A 117 0.60 -9.99 -11.89
C LYS A 117 1.88 -10.09 -11.05
N GLU A 118 2.75 -9.10 -11.11
CA GLU A 118 3.97 -9.03 -10.28
C GLU A 118 3.63 -8.91 -8.78
N LEU A 119 2.66 -8.07 -8.42
CA LEU A 119 2.18 -7.99 -7.03
C LEU A 119 1.63 -9.33 -6.55
N HIS A 120 0.80 -10.00 -7.35
CA HIS A 120 0.28 -11.33 -7.03
C HIS A 120 1.38 -12.38 -6.90
N TYR A 121 2.35 -12.35 -7.83
CA TYR A 121 3.50 -13.26 -7.78
C TYR A 121 4.29 -13.10 -6.47
N ILE A 122 4.60 -11.86 -6.09
CA ILE A 122 5.33 -11.61 -4.83
C ILE A 122 4.50 -12.09 -3.64
N LEU A 123 3.20 -11.74 -3.60
CA LEU A 123 2.31 -12.05 -2.49
C LEU A 123 2.20 -13.56 -2.24
N LYS A 124 2.03 -14.35 -3.29
CA LYS A 124 1.76 -15.80 -3.20
C LYS A 124 3.01 -16.68 -3.35
N SER A 125 4.19 -16.10 -3.59
CA SER A 125 5.44 -16.86 -3.71
C SER A 125 5.79 -17.59 -2.42
N GLY A 126 6.11 -18.87 -2.54
CA GLY A 126 6.55 -19.72 -1.43
C GLY A 126 5.43 -20.24 -0.53
N THR A 127 4.18 -19.87 -0.75
CA THR A 127 3.01 -20.40 -0.04
C THR A 127 2.71 -21.85 -0.47
N SER A 128 1.83 -22.51 0.26
CA SER A 128 1.32 -23.85 -0.11
C SER A 128 0.63 -23.83 -1.49
N ASP A 129 -0.01 -22.73 -1.85
CA ASP A 129 -0.65 -22.53 -3.16
C ASP A 129 0.35 -22.59 -4.32
N HIS A 130 1.58 -22.11 -4.11
CA HIS A 130 2.64 -22.17 -5.13
C HIS A 130 3.02 -23.60 -5.53
N ARG A 131 2.69 -24.59 -4.71
CA ARG A 131 2.97 -26.01 -4.99
C ARG A 131 1.83 -26.74 -5.68
N LYS A 132 0.69 -26.05 -5.89
CA LYS A 132 -0.49 -26.65 -6.55
C LYS A 132 -0.42 -26.39 -8.06
N ASP A 133 -0.44 -27.43 -8.88
CA ASP A 133 -0.32 -27.34 -10.34
C ASP A 133 -1.43 -26.50 -11.01
N TRP A 134 -2.59 -26.46 -10.39
CA TRP A 134 -3.75 -25.72 -10.88
C TRP A 134 -3.76 -24.25 -10.43
N PHE A 135 -2.93 -23.87 -9.45
CA PHE A 135 -2.88 -22.51 -8.94
C PHE A 135 -1.79 -21.70 -9.66
N ALA A 136 -2.20 -20.69 -10.43
CA ALA A 136 -1.28 -19.86 -11.19
C ALA A 136 -0.77 -18.68 -10.33
N VAL A 137 0.40 -18.83 -9.70
CA VAL A 137 1.04 -17.73 -8.97
C VAL A 137 1.62 -16.72 -9.94
N GLY A 138 1.16 -15.47 -9.84
CA GLY A 138 1.56 -14.41 -10.77
C GLY A 138 0.86 -14.44 -12.12
N ASP A 139 -0.22 -15.22 -12.24
CA ASP A 139 -1.05 -15.25 -13.44
C ASP A 139 -2.53 -15.41 -13.06
N TYR A 140 -3.41 -15.17 -14.05
CA TYR A 140 -4.85 -15.22 -13.84
C TYR A 140 -5.33 -16.64 -13.53
N LYS A 141 -6.48 -16.71 -12.86
CA LYS A 141 -7.10 -17.96 -12.45
C LYS A 141 -7.39 -18.88 -13.64
N ARG A 142 -7.27 -20.18 -13.39
CA ARG A 142 -7.57 -21.25 -14.35
C ARG A 142 -8.90 -21.91 -14.08
N LEU A 143 -9.39 -21.80 -12.85
CA LEU A 143 -10.66 -22.38 -12.42
C LEU A 143 -11.64 -21.27 -12.05
N PRO A 144 -12.94 -21.45 -12.29
CA PRO A 144 -13.97 -20.54 -11.79
C PRO A 144 -13.87 -20.39 -10.28
N ASN A 145 -14.19 -19.21 -9.78
CA ASN A 145 -14.34 -18.95 -8.37
C ASN A 145 -15.57 -18.06 -8.11
N GLU A 146 -15.94 -17.98 -6.85
CA GLU A 146 -17.10 -17.20 -6.39
C GLU A 146 -16.74 -16.37 -5.16
N VAL A 147 -17.47 -15.29 -4.95
CA VAL A 147 -17.39 -14.45 -3.75
C VAL A 147 -18.80 -14.32 -3.17
N GLY A 148 -18.97 -14.76 -1.93
CA GLY A 148 -20.28 -14.70 -1.27
C GLY A 148 -21.39 -15.43 -2.01
N GLY A 149 -21.07 -16.54 -2.71
CA GLY A 149 -22.03 -17.31 -3.51
C GLY A 149 -22.34 -16.72 -4.90
N ILE A 150 -21.64 -15.65 -5.31
CA ILE A 150 -21.79 -15.02 -6.63
C ILE A 150 -20.60 -15.42 -7.49
N LEU A 151 -20.88 -15.98 -8.67
CA LEU A 151 -19.84 -16.28 -9.65
C LEU A 151 -19.18 -14.98 -10.13
N THR A 152 -17.87 -15.00 -10.16
CA THR A 152 -17.05 -13.90 -10.69
C THR A 152 -16.80 -14.09 -12.19
N THR A 153 -16.03 -13.19 -12.82
CA THR A 153 -15.69 -13.32 -14.24
C THR A 153 -15.09 -14.72 -14.52
N PRO A 154 -15.61 -15.47 -15.52
CA PRO A 154 -15.06 -16.78 -15.85
C PRO A 154 -13.63 -16.68 -16.38
N PRO A 155 -12.77 -17.69 -16.16
CA PRO A 155 -11.33 -17.63 -16.47
C PRO A 155 -11.00 -17.16 -17.90
N GLU A 156 -11.77 -17.61 -18.88
CA GLU A 156 -11.58 -17.27 -20.31
C GLU A 156 -11.83 -15.80 -20.64
N LEU A 157 -12.56 -15.07 -19.81
CA LEU A 157 -12.86 -13.65 -19.99
C LEU A 157 -12.02 -12.72 -19.13
N VAL A 158 -11.27 -13.24 -18.14
CA VAL A 158 -10.50 -12.43 -17.19
C VAL A 158 -9.53 -11.51 -17.90
N HIS A 159 -8.76 -12.03 -18.85
CA HIS A 159 -7.78 -11.21 -19.56
C HIS A 159 -8.44 -10.04 -20.31
N TYR A 160 -9.56 -10.29 -20.98
CA TYR A 160 -10.31 -9.26 -21.68
C TYR A 160 -10.86 -8.20 -20.73
N GLU A 161 -11.49 -8.61 -19.64
CA GLU A 161 -12.09 -7.70 -18.66
C GLU A 161 -11.03 -6.85 -17.95
N VAL A 162 -9.90 -7.43 -17.52
CA VAL A 162 -8.81 -6.67 -16.89
C VAL A 162 -8.18 -5.70 -17.88
N LYS A 163 -7.95 -6.13 -19.13
CA LYS A 163 -7.41 -5.26 -20.18
C LYS A 163 -8.33 -4.07 -20.46
N THR A 164 -9.63 -4.31 -20.53
CA THR A 164 -10.64 -3.25 -20.73
C THR A 164 -10.65 -2.28 -19.55
N LEU A 165 -10.71 -2.80 -18.31
CA LEU A 165 -10.67 -2.00 -17.10
C LEU A 165 -9.44 -1.08 -17.08
N LEU A 166 -8.26 -1.63 -17.36
CA LEU A 166 -7.01 -0.86 -17.38
C LEU A 166 -6.96 0.16 -18.52
N ALA A 167 -7.49 -0.16 -19.69
CA ALA A 167 -7.55 0.77 -20.81
C ALA A 167 -8.42 1.99 -20.47
N GLU A 168 -9.61 1.77 -19.91
CA GLU A 168 -10.52 2.84 -19.49
C GLU A 168 -9.93 3.68 -18.37
N TYR A 169 -9.38 3.04 -17.34
CA TYR A 169 -8.74 3.73 -16.22
C TYR A 169 -7.56 4.57 -16.68
N ASN A 170 -6.67 4.00 -17.49
CA ASN A 170 -5.48 4.68 -17.97
C ASN A 170 -5.75 5.77 -19.02
N ALA A 171 -6.91 5.77 -19.68
CA ALA A 171 -7.31 6.83 -20.61
C ALA A 171 -7.58 8.17 -19.91
N LYS A 172 -7.92 8.15 -18.64
CA LYS A 172 -8.15 9.37 -17.85
C LYS A 172 -6.81 10.05 -17.59
N LYS A 173 -6.67 11.31 -18.04
CA LYS A 173 -5.42 12.10 -17.85
C LYS A 173 -5.18 12.46 -16.38
N SER A 174 -6.25 12.76 -15.65
CA SER A 174 -6.24 13.05 -14.22
C SER A 174 -7.20 12.07 -13.55
N LYS A 175 -6.75 11.40 -12.49
CA LYS A 175 -7.57 10.48 -11.71
C LYS A 175 -8.13 11.21 -10.50
N THR A 176 -9.41 11.01 -10.25
CA THR A 176 -10.03 11.40 -8.99
C THR A 176 -9.94 10.25 -7.98
N PHE A 177 -10.27 10.56 -6.74
CA PHE A 177 -10.35 9.52 -5.70
C PHE A 177 -11.44 8.48 -6.02
N GLU A 178 -12.57 8.93 -6.58
CA GLU A 178 -13.67 8.07 -7.02
C GLU A 178 -13.23 7.13 -8.15
N ASP A 179 -12.38 7.58 -9.06
CA ASP A 179 -11.82 6.73 -10.11
C ASP A 179 -10.99 5.57 -9.54
N ILE A 180 -10.26 5.81 -8.46
CA ILE A 180 -9.45 4.80 -7.77
C ILE A 180 -10.36 3.79 -7.07
N ILE A 181 -11.44 4.26 -6.43
CA ILE A 181 -12.44 3.38 -5.80
C ILE A 181 -13.18 2.54 -6.85
N ASP A 182 -13.58 3.14 -7.98
CA ASP A 182 -14.23 2.40 -9.08
C ASP A 182 -13.30 1.32 -9.65
N LEU A 183 -12.02 1.65 -9.86
CA LEU A 183 -11.00 0.69 -10.26
C LEU A 183 -10.94 -0.50 -9.28
N HIS A 184 -10.91 -0.23 -7.98
CA HIS A 184 -10.87 -1.26 -6.95
C HIS A 184 -12.12 -2.14 -6.98
N GLN A 185 -13.32 -1.54 -7.01
CA GLN A 185 -14.58 -2.29 -7.03
C GLN A 185 -14.71 -3.18 -8.27
N ARG A 186 -14.34 -2.65 -9.44
CA ARG A 186 -14.38 -3.42 -10.70
C ARG A 186 -13.33 -4.54 -10.72
N PHE A 187 -12.13 -4.30 -10.18
CA PHE A 187 -11.12 -5.33 -10.01
C PHE A 187 -11.60 -6.46 -9.10
N GLU A 188 -12.22 -6.14 -7.95
CA GLU A 188 -12.82 -7.12 -7.04
C GLU A 188 -13.95 -7.90 -7.72
N SER A 189 -14.78 -7.26 -8.56
CA SER A 189 -15.86 -7.91 -9.30
C SER A 189 -15.34 -8.89 -10.36
N ILE A 190 -14.25 -8.55 -11.06
CA ILE A 190 -13.58 -9.45 -12.01
C ILE A 190 -12.98 -10.65 -11.28
N HIS A 191 -12.38 -10.42 -10.13
CA HIS A 191 -11.72 -11.42 -9.28
C HIS A 191 -10.70 -12.25 -10.08
N PRO A 192 -9.65 -11.61 -10.62
CA PRO A 192 -8.84 -12.19 -11.68
C PRO A 192 -7.94 -13.36 -11.26
N PHE A 193 -7.61 -13.47 -9.98
CA PHE A 193 -6.73 -14.52 -9.46
C PHE A 193 -7.52 -15.62 -8.76
N GLN A 194 -6.89 -16.76 -8.59
CA GLN A 194 -7.53 -17.89 -7.89
C GLN A 194 -7.73 -17.58 -6.39
N ASP A 195 -6.79 -16.86 -5.78
CA ASP A 195 -6.81 -16.30 -4.42
C ASP A 195 -5.95 -15.04 -4.37
N GLY A 196 -6.05 -14.25 -3.30
CA GLY A 196 -5.27 -13.02 -3.09
C GLY A 196 -5.81 -11.78 -3.79
N ASN A 197 -7.01 -11.83 -4.37
CA ASN A 197 -7.61 -10.70 -5.08
C ASN A 197 -7.81 -9.49 -4.17
N GLY A 198 -8.40 -9.65 -3.00
CA GLY A 198 -8.64 -8.56 -2.06
C GLY A 198 -7.35 -7.87 -1.64
N ARG A 199 -6.30 -8.62 -1.35
CA ARG A 199 -4.98 -8.06 -0.99
C ARG A 199 -4.34 -7.31 -2.16
N VAL A 200 -4.34 -7.89 -3.35
CA VAL A 200 -3.83 -7.23 -4.56
C VAL A 200 -4.66 -5.98 -4.88
N GLY A 201 -5.99 -6.06 -4.79
CA GLY A 201 -6.88 -4.91 -4.99
C GLY A 201 -6.58 -3.75 -4.05
N ARG A 202 -6.38 -4.01 -2.76
CA ARG A 202 -6.00 -3.00 -1.76
C ARG A 202 -4.59 -2.44 -2.00
N LEU A 203 -3.64 -3.27 -2.44
CA LEU A 203 -2.31 -2.84 -2.85
C LEU A 203 -2.34 -1.94 -4.09
N ILE A 204 -3.17 -2.24 -5.09
CA ILE A 204 -3.38 -1.39 -6.27
C ILE A 204 -3.96 -0.04 -5.85
N MET A 205 -4.95 -0.04 -4.97
CA MET A 205 -5.55 1.19 -4.45
C MET A 205 -4.52 2.04 -3.70
N PHE A 206 -3.70 1.45 -2.84
CA PHE A 206 -2.59 2.11 -2.17
C PHE A 206 -1.61 2.74 -3.18
N LYS A 207 -1.21 1.98 -4.20
CA LYS A 207 -0.31 2.44 -5.27
C LYS A 207 -0.89 3.63 -6.03
N GLU A 208 -2.15 3.55 -6.45
CA GLU A 208 -2.78 4.60 -7.23
C GLU A 208 -3.06 5.87 -6.42
N CYS A 209 -3.35 5.75 -5.12
CA CYS A 209 -3.39 6.90 -4.23
C CYS A 209 -2.04 7.63 -4.19
N LEU A 210 -0.94 6.91 -3.97
CA LEU A 210 0.40 7.51 -3.96
C LEU A 210 0.77 8.16 -5.30
N ALA A 211 0.46 7.49 -6.41
CA ALA A 211 0.76 7.98 -7.76
C ALA A 211 0.03 9.27 -8.10
N ASN A 212 -1.17 9.48 -7.55
CA ASN A 212 -2.03 10.61 -7.85
C ASN A 212 -2.09 11.65 -6.73
N GLY A 213 -1.22 11.55 -5.72
CA GLY A 213 -1.10 12.53 -4.65
C GLY A 213 -2.22 12.49 -3.61
N PHE A 214 -2.97 11.40 -3.54
CA PHE A 214 -3.97 11.17 -2.48
C PHE A 214 -3.32 10.50 -1.27
N VAL A 215 -3.84 10.81 -0.10
CA VAL A 215 -3.46 10.09 1.12
C VAL A 215 -4.14 8.71 1.11
N PRO A 216 -3.37 7.61 1.11
CA PRO A 216 -3.95 6.29 1.21
C PRO A 216 -4.69 6.10 2.53
N PHE A 217 -5.73 5.31 2.51
CA PHE A 217 -6.45 4.88 3.71
C PHE A 217 -6.33 3.36 3.88
N ILE A 218 -6.49 2.91 5.10
CA ILE A 218 -6.45 1.50 5.44
C ILE A 218 -7.90 1.05 5.67
N ILE A 219 -8.32 0.01 4.96
CA ILE A 219 -9.59 -0.63 5.20
C ILE A 219 -9.42 -1.52 6.44
N THR A 220 -10.26 -1.33 7.43
CA THR A 220 -10.38 -2.15 8.64
C THR A 220 -11.73 -2.84 8.65
N GLU A 221 -11.85 -3.95 9.40
CA GLU A 221 -13.14 -4.58 9.68
C GLU A 221 -14.04 -3.69 10.53
#